data_7718ad7ddd7f98cd7807182063b00d32
#
_entry.id   7718ad7ddd7f98cd7807182063b00d32
#
_cell.length_a   1.000
_cell.length_b   1.000
_cell.length_c   1.000
_cell.angle_alpha   90.00
_cell.angle_beta   90.00
_cell.angle_gamma   90.00
#
_symmetry.space_group_name_H-M   'P 1'
#
loop_
_entity.id
_entity.type
_entity.pdbx_description
1 polymer ?
#
loop_
_entity_poly.entity_id
_entity_poly.type
_entity_poly.pdbx_seq_one_letter_code
_entity_poly.pdbx_strand_id
1 'polypeptide(L)'
;AWRRWSLWTALVLLVVSMLATMVWLAGRYEASQVQTRLERDTADAVSDIRTALTHNLQSLQALPSDNPSHLAWEVEASDLLRNRRELVRIELRDANLRMRTHVQSPYRPVAWDMRLRDSGQSDLTIACANARRLGGPAYSSSYFQPHGDGLGSEMMELCVPLSASGRTLGDLVAPYALQAILATLVGHNLTR
;
A
#
# COMPACT_ATOMS: atom_id res chain seq x y z
N ALA A 1 45.07 -60.59 6.07
CA ALA A 1 43.90 -60.18 5.28
C ALA A 1 42.95 -59.23 6.02
N TRP A 2 42.69 -59.38 7.30
CA TRP A 2 41.73 -58.59 8.08
C TRP A 2 42.09 -57.11 8.24
N ARG A 3 43.35 -56.74 8.45
CA ARG A 3 43.81 -55.33 8.55
C ARG A 3 43.62 -54.51 7.27
N ARG A 4 43.68 -55.14 6.11
CA ARG A 4 43.41 -54.44 4.84
C ARG A 4 41.93 -54.13 4.65
N TRP A 5 41.05 -55.03 5.07
CA TRP A 5 39.60 -54.81 5.01
C TRP A 5 39.13 -53.74 5.96
N SER A 6 39.67 -53.66 7.19
CA SER A 6 39.32 -52.61 8.14
C SER A 6 39.75 -51.20 7.67
N LEU A 7 40.88 -51.10 6.96
CA LEU A 7 41.31 -49.82 6.38
C LEU A 7 40.37 -49.34 5.26
N TRP A 8 39.90 -50.27 4.40
CA TRP A 8 38.95 -49.96 3.34
C TRP A 8 37.59 -49.57 3.90
N THR A 9 37.08 -50.20 4.89
CA THR A 9 35.81 -49.83 5.56
C THR A 9 35.93 -48.49 6.24
N ALA A 10 37.02 -48.19 6.91
CA ALA A 10 37.27 -46.88 7.52
C ALA A 10 37.32 -45.76 6.46
N LEU A 11 37.98 -45.98 5.32
CA LEU A 11 38.05 -45.03 4.22
C LEU A 11 36.65 -44.76 3.62
N VAL A 12 35.86 -45.78 3.36
CA VAL A 12 34.50 -45.66 2.84
C VAL A 12 33.61 -44.90 3.81
N LEU A 13 33.66 -45.19 5.11
CA LEU A 13 32.91 -44.45 6.13
C LEU A 13 33.29 -42.97 6.19
N LEU A 14 34.59 -42.67 6.07
CA LEU A 14 35.07 -41.31 6.06
C LEU A 14 34.57 -40.52 4.85
N VAL A 15 34.60 -41.11 3.63
CA VAL A 15 34.08 -40.52 2.41
C VAL A 15 32.56 -40.30 2.50
N VAL A 16 31.80 -41.29 2.97
CA VAL A 16 30.36 -41.17 3.16
C VAL A 16 30.00 -40.08 4.16
N SER A 17 30.72 -40.00 5.29
CA SER A 17 30.54 -38.93 6.28
C SER A 17 30.83 -37.55 5.72
N MET A 18 31.89 -37.42 4.92
CA MET A 18 32.25 -36.15 4.27
C MET A 18 31.21 -35.72 3.24
N LEU A 19 30.68 -36.62 2.43
CA LEU A 19 29.61 -36.36 1.50
C LEU A 19 28.31 -35.98 2.21
N ALA A 20 27.94 -36.68 3.28
CA ALA A 20 26.76 -36.38 4.06
C ALA A 20 26.83 -34.98 4.70
N THR A 21 28.00 -34.59 5.24
CA THR A 21 28.21 -33.26 5.79
C THR A 21 28.15 -32.19 4.71
N MET A 22 28.71 -32.43 3.52
CA MET A 22 28.60 -31.46 2.39
C MET A 22 27.15 -31.25 1.94
N VAL A 23 26.39 -32.32 1.77
CA VAL A 23 24.96 -32.23 1.38
C VAL A 23 24.15 -31.49 2.45
N TRP A 24 24.41 -31.80 3.73
CA TRP A 24 23.74 -31.12 4.85
C TRP A 24 24.09 -29.62 4.93
N LEU A 25 25.36 -29.24 4.74
CA LEU A 25 25.77 -27.84 4.69
C LEU A 25 25.15 -27.11 3.49
N ALA A 26 25.16 -27.72 2.30
CA ALA A 26 24.58 -27.14 1.10
C ALA A 26 23.08 -26.85 1.30
N GLY A 27 22.31 -27.81 1.86
CA GLY A 27 20.90 -27.60 2.15
C GLY A 27 20.62 -26.47 3.16
N ARG A 28 21.47 -26.32 4.18
CA ARG A 28 21.34 -25.20 5.13
C ARG A 28 21.71 -23.85 4.49
N TYR A 29 22.68 -23.83 3.61
CA TYR A 29 23.10 -22.61 2.92
C TYR A 29 22.01 -22.13 1.95
N GLU A 30 21.38 -23.02 1.19
CA GLU A 30 20.26 -22.66 0.31
C GLU A 30 19.05 -22.10 1.10
N ALA A 31 18.67 -22.76 2.20
CA ALA A 31 17.55 -22.30 3.03
C ALA A 31 17.80 -20.89 3.59
N SER A 32 19.02 -20.58 4.02
CA SER A 32 19.36 -19.24 4.54
C SER A 32 19.36 -18.17 3.45
N GLN A 33 19.76 -18.52 2.22
CA GLN A 33 19.74 -17.56 1.09
C GLN A 33 18.32 -17.21 0.67
N VAL A 34 17.42 -18.18 0.61
CA VAL A 34 16.01 -17.94 0.27
C VAL A 34 15.37 -17.02 1.29
N GLN A 35 15.60 -17.24 2.58
CA GLN A 35 15.06 -16.40 3.62
C GLN A 35 15.61 -14.97 3.55
N THR A 36 16.90 -14.80 3.33
CA THR A 36 17.52 -13.46 3.19
C THR A 36 17.02 -12.72 1.94
N ARG A 37 16.74 -13.42 0.85
CA ARG A 37 16.13 -12.82 -0.34
C ARG A 37 14.71 -12.36 -0.06
N LEU A 38 13.87 -13.21 0.53
CA LEU A 38 12.49 -12.85 0.89
C LEU A 38 12.44 -11.64 1.83
N GLU A 39 13.33 -11.57 2.82
CA GLU A 39 13.41 -10.42 3.73
C GLU A 39 13.80 -9.13 2.99
N ARG A 40 14.74 -9.20 2.06
CA ARG A 40 15.14 -8.04 1.25
C ARG A 40 14.04 -7.61 0.29
N ASP A 41 13.47 -8.54 -0.46
CA ASP A 41 12.39 -8.25 -1.41
C ASP A 41 11.17 -7.64 -0.71
N THR A 42 10.86 -8.12 0.51
CA THR A 42 9.80 -7.55 1.33
C THR A 42 10.14 -6.15 1.83
N ALA A 43 11.38 -5.92 2.27
CA ALA A 43 11.83 -4.61 2.73
C ALA A 43 11.83 -3.60 1.58
N ASP A 44 12.27 -3.99 0.39
CA ASP A 44 12.26 -3.17 -0.80
C ASP A 44 10.83 -2.81 -1.22
N ALA A 45 9.91 -3.79 -1.24
CA ALA A 45 8.51 -3.55 -1.53
C ALA A 45 7.86 -2.57 -0.54
N VAL A 46 8.13 -2.71 0.76
CA VAL A 46 7.64 -1.77 1.79
C VAL A 46 8.21 -0.37 1.59
N SER A 47 9.48 -0.26 1.22
CA SER A 47 10.13 1.02 0.92
C SER A 47 9.50 1.71 -0.29
N ASP A 48 9.23 0.96 -1.35
CA ASP A 48 8.61 1.45 -2.58
C ASP A 48 7.16 1.92 -2.32
N ILE A 49 6.39 1.15 -1.56
CA ILE A 49 5.03 1.55 -1.15
C ILE A 49 5.07 2.85 -0.34
N ARG A 50 5.97 2.95 0.64
CA ARG A 50 6.10 4.16 1.46
C ARG A 50 6.47 5.37 0.62
N THR A 51 7.40 5.22 -0.32
CA THR A 51 7.83 6.29 -1.23
C THR A 51 6.68 6.74 -2.11
N ALA A 52 5.93 5.81 -2.70
CA ALA A 52 4.78 6.12 -3.54
C ALA A 52 3.66 6.82 -2.75
N LEU A 53 3.33 6.36 -1.54
CA LEU A 53 2.33 7.01 -0.69
C LEU A 53 2.77 8.42 -0.28
N THR A 54 4.06 8.62 0.02
CA THR A 54 4.61 9.95 0.34
C THR A 54 4.51 10.89 -0.86
N HIS A 55 4.84 10.40 -2.04
CA HIS A 55 4.72 11.19 -3.27
C HIS A 55 3.26 11.55 -3.60
N ASN A 56 2.34 10.60 -3.41
CA ASN A 56 0.91 10.86 -3.58
C ASN A 56 0.41 11.91 -2.59
N LEU A 57 0.84 11.81 -1.34
CA LEU A 57 0.52 12.79 -0.32
C LEU A 57 0.99 14.20 -0.71
N GLN A 58 2.24 14.33 -1.17
CA GLN A 58 2.78 15.61 -1.63
C GLN A 58 1.96 16.17 -2.80
N SER A 59 1.58 15.33 -3.76
CA SER A 59 0.74 15.72 -4.89
C SER A 59 -0.66 16.17 -4.45
N LEU A 60 -1.26 15.48 -3.47
CA LEU A 60 -2.56 15.86 -2.91
C LEU A 60 -2.50 17.19 -2.11
N GLN A 61 -1.42 17.41 -1.37
CA GLN A 61 -1.20 18.66 -0.64
C GLN A 61 -0.92 19.86 -1.55
N ALA A 62 -0.41 19.61 -2.76
CA ALA A 62 -0.18 20.64 -3.76
C ALA A 62 -1.46 21.09 -4.48
N LEU A 63 -2.57 20.36 -4.31
CA LEU A 63 -3.85 20.79 -4.89
C LEU A 63 -4.28 22.13 -4.26
N PRO A 64 -4.74 23.10 -5.08
CA PRO A 64 -5.12 24.42 -4.59
C PRO A 64 -6.29 24.31 -3.63
N SER A 65 -6.06 24.69 -2.36
CA SER A 65 -7.04 24.64 -1.28
C SER A 65 -7.66 26.01 -0.96
N ASP A 66 -6.96 27.09 -1.32
CA ASP A 66 -7.33 28.46 -0.97
C ASP A 66 -8.22 29.12 -2.04
N ASN A 67 -9.50 28.79 -2.03
CA ASN A 67 -10.50 29.36 -2.95
C ASN A 67 -10.28 28.98 -4.43
N PRO A 68 -10.18 27.68 -4.77
CA PRO A 68 -10.07 27.28 -6.15
C PRO A 68 -11.36 27.66 -6.89
N SER A 69 -11.23 28.26 -8.06
CA SER A 69 -12.32 28.16 -9.00
C SER A 69 -12.61 26.68 -9.14
N HIS A 70 -13.83 26.25 -8.92
CA HIS A 70 -14.23 24.81 -8.87
C HIS A 70 -13.61 24.01 -10.04
N LEU A 71 -13.57 24.63 -11.22
CA LEU A 71 -13.03 24.05 -12.45
C LEU A 71 -11.51 23.80 -12.40
N ALA A 72 -10.71 24.70 -11.82
CA ALA A 72 -9.26 24.49 -11.77
C ALA A 72 -8.90 23.32 -10.84
N TRP A 73 -9.56 23.21 -9.69
CA TRP A 73 -9.36 22.09 -8.77
C TRP A 73 -9.76 20.75 -9.40
N GLU A 74 -10.90 20.70 -10.09
CA GLU A 74 -11.38 19.49 -10.76
C GLU A 74 -10.43 19.01 -11.86
N VAL A 75 -9.87 19.92 -12.63
CA VAL A 75 -8.87 19.59 -13.67
C VAL A 75 -7.62 18.98 -13.05
N GLU A 76 -7.04 19.62 -12.05
CA GLU A 76 -5.82 19.12 -11.40
C GLU A 76 -6.05 17.81 -10.65
N ALA A 77 -7.17 17.67 -9.94
CA ALA A 77 -7.55 16.44 -9.28
C ALA A 77 -7.80 15.30 -10.29
N SER A 78 -8.41 15.61 -11.45
CA SER A 78 -8.60 14.63 -12.53
C SER A 78 -7.28 14.14 -13.12
N ASP A 79 -6.33 15.07 -13.34
CA ASP A 79 -5.01 14.74 -13.87
C ASP A 79 -4.20 13.88 -12.87
N LEU A 80 -4.32 14.18 -11.59
CA LEU A 80 -3.72 13.34 -10.56
C LEU A 80 -4.29 11.92 -10.56
N LEU A 81 -5.62 11.78 -10.66
CA LEU A 81 -6.29 10.48 -10.72
C LEU A 81 -5.98 9.67 -11.99
N ARG A 82 -5.69 10.33 -13.11
CA ARG A 82 -5.23 9.66 -14.35
C ARG A 82 -3.83 9.06 -14.19
N ASN A 83 -2.98 9.71 -13.41
CA ASN A 83 -1.60 9.29 -13.20
C ASN A 83 -1.43 8.34 -12.00
N ARG A 84 -2.45 8.21 -11.13
CA ARG A 84 -2.41 7.44 -9.89
C ARG A 84 -3.57 6.46 -9.82
N ARG A 85 -3.34 5.25 -10.33
CA ARG A 85 -4.37 4.20 -10.44
C ARG A 85 -4.82 3.64 -9.09
N GLU A 86 -4.01 3.76 -8.07
CA GLU A 86 -4.29 3.37 -6.69
C GLU A 86 -5.31 4.29 -6.01
N LEU A 87 -5.41 5.54 -6.46
CA LEU A 87 -6.41 6.50 -5.99
C LEU A 87 -7.74 6.25 -6.70
N VAL A 88 -8.79 6.11 -5.91
CA VAL A 88 -10.15 5.85 -6.42
C VAL A 88 -10.91 7.14 -6.65
N ARG A 89 -10.70 8.11 -5.77
CA ARG A 89 -11.39 9.39 -5.77
C ARG A 89 -10.60 10.42 -4.98
N ILE A 90 -10.86 11.69 -5.22
CA ILE A 90 -10.41 12.79 -4.37
C ILE A 90 -11.66 13.60 -4.01
N GLU A 91 -11.84 13.83 -2.71
CA GLU A 91 -13.00 14.56 -2.17
C GLU A 91 -12.53 15.77 -1.39
N LEU A 92 -13.22 16.87 -1.56
CA LEU A 92 -13.10 18.04 -0.70
C LEU A 92 -14.30 18.07 0.25
N ARG A 93 -14.03 18.09 1.55
CA ARG A 93 -15.05 18.09 2.60
C ARG A 93 -14.93 19.36 3.45
N ASP A 94 -16.05 19.80 3.98
CA ASP A 94 -16.08 20.92 4.93
C ASP A 94 -15.62 20.49 6.34
N ALA A 95 -15.58 21.44 7.27
CA ALA A 95 -15.19 21.20 8.66
C ALA A 95 -16.09 20.18 9.39
N ASN A 96 -17.31 19.94 8.90
CA ASN A 96 -18.26 18.97 9.40
C ASN A 96 -18.20 17.63 8.63
N LEU A 97 -17.18 17.42 7.80
CA LEU A 97 -16.98 16.26 6.93
C LEU A 97 -18.07 16.08 5.87
N ARG A 98 -18.88 17.10 5.59
CA ARG A 98 -19.85 17.06 4.50
C ARG A 98 -19.11 17.26 3.18
N MET A 99 -19.40 16.42 2.20
CA MET A 99 -18.80 16.48 0.89
C MET A 99 -19.22 17.77 0.18
N ARG A 100 -18.24 18.57 -0.26
CA ARG A 100 -18.43 19.78 -1.09
C ARG A 100 -18.32 19.44 -2.57
N THR A 101 -17.25 18.78 -2.94
CA THR A 101 -16.99 18.35 -4.31
C THR A 101 -16.14 17.09 -4.33
N HIS A 102 -16.16 16.39 -5.45
CA HIS A 102 -15.32 15.21 -5.64
C HIS A 102 -15.00 14.98 -7.11
N VAL A 103 -13.87 14.34 -7.35
CA VAL A 103 -13.47 13.82 -8.67
C VAL A 103 -13.22 12.32 -8.54
N GLN A 104 -13.68 11.55 -9.49
CA GLN A 104 -13.57 10.09 -9.49
C GLN A 104 -12.54 9.62 -10.51
N SER A 105 -11.82 8.54 -10.18
CA SER A 105 -10.85 7.93 -11.08
C SER A 105 -11.54 7.39 -12.35
N PRO A 106 -10.99 7.66 -13.54
CA PRO A 106 -11.54 7.14 -14.79
C PRO A 106 -11.39 5.63 -14.94
N TYR A 107 -10.56 4.99 -14.10
CA TYR A 107 -10.27 3.54 -14.15
C TYR A 107 -11.22 2.71 -13.29
N ARG A 108 -12.12 3.34 -12.53
CA ARG A 108 -13.05 2.65 -11.65
C ARG A 108 -14.49 2.88 -12.13
N PRO A 109 -15.25 1.82 -12.39
CA PRO A 109 -16.65 1.95 -12.84
C PRO A 109 -17.50 2.66 -11.78
N VAL A 110 -18.52 3.37 -12.27
CA VAL A 110 -19.51 4.18 -11.52
C VAL A 110 -20.30 3.39 -10.46
N ALA A 111 -20.20 2.05 -10.45
CA ALA A 111 -20.85 1.15 -9.51
C ALA A 111 -20.41 1.27 -8.04
N TRP A 112 -19.59 2.27 -7.73
CA TRP A 112 -19.29 2.66 -6.36
C TRP A 112 -20.51 3.37 -5.77
N ASP A 113 -21.45 2.57 -5.30
CA ASP A 113 -22.64 3.10 -4.63
C ASP A 113 -22.20 3.73 -3.30
N MET A 114 -22.32 5.06 -3.24
CA MET A 114 -22.03 5.84 -2.04
C MET A 114 -22.86 5.42 -0.83
N ARG A 115 -23.98 4.73 -1.06
CA ARG A 115 -24.88 4.24 0.01
C ARG A 115 -24.29 3.06 0.78
N LEU A 116 -23.37 2.29 0.16
CA LEU A 116 -22.68 1.18 0.82
C LEU A 116 -21.45 1.64 1.64
N ARG A 117 -21.17 2.94 1.67
CA ARG A 117 -20.04 3.53 2.37
C ARG A 117 -20.28 3.74 3.89
N ASP A 118 -21.48 3.44 4.38
CA ASP A 118 -21.84 3.68 5.79
C ASP A 118 -20.90 2.95 6.78
N SER A 119 -20.36 1.79 6.40
CA SER A 119 -19.39 1.06 7.21
C SER A 119 -18.03 1.75 7.31
N GLY A 120 -17.59 2.45 6.25
CA GLY A 120 -16.34 3.21 6.24
C GLY A 120 -16.45 4.62 6.80
N GLN A 121 -17.66 5.12 7.04
CA GLN A 121 -17.87 6.49 7.52
C GLN A 121 -17.29 6.72 8.93
N SER A 122 -17.35 5.74 9.81
CA SER A 122 -16.74 5.80 11.14
C SER A 122 -15.22 5.88 11.05
N ASP A 123 -14.60 5.05 10.20
CA ASP A 123 -13.15 5.00 10.03
C ASP A 123 -12.61 6.29 9.41
N LEU A 124 -13.33 6.85 8.43
CA LEU A 124 -13.02 8.16 7.89
C LEU A 124 -13.08 9.26 8.95
N THR A 125 -14.14 9.26 9.77
CA THR A 125 -14.31 10.25 10.85
C THR A 125 -13.14 10.19 11.84
N ILE A 126 -12.72 8.99 12.22
CA ILE A 126 -11.57 8.77 13.10
C ILE A 126 -10.28 9.25 12.44
N ALA A 127 -10.06 8.92 11.14
CA ALA A 127 -8.88 9.34 10.40
C ALA A 127 -8.80 10.87 10.32
N CYS A 128 -9.89 11.56 9.98
CA CYS A 128 -9.91 13.03 9.89
C CYS A 128 -9.77 13.70 11.26
N ALA A 129 -10.36 13.13 12.31
CA ALA A 129 -10.14 13.62 13.67
C ALA A 129 -8.67 13.51 14.10
N ASN A 130 -8.02 12.40 13.78
CA ASN A 130 -6.59 12.20 14.02
C ASN A 130 -5.73 13.17 13.18
N ALA A 131 -6.05 13.34 11.90
CA ALA A 131 -5.35 14.27 11.02
C ALA A 131 -5.38 15.71 11.56
N ARG A 132 -6.55 16.17 12.00
CA ARG A 132 -6.71 17.51 12.60
C ARG A 132 -5.96 17.64 13.92
N ARG A 133 -6.00 16.60 14.77
CA ARG A 133 -5.29 16.58 16.06
C ARG A 133 -3.77 16.62 15.89
N LEU A 134 -3.25 15.93 14.88
CA LEU A 134 -1.83 15.85 14.59
C LEU A 134 -1.34 17.06 13.74
N GLY A 135 -2.25 17.82 13.17
CA GLY A 135 -1.92 18.88 12.22
C GLY A 135 -1.30 18.38 10.92
N GLY A 136 -1.59 17.12 10.55
CA GLY A 136 -0.97 16.45 9.41
C GLY A 136 -1.85 15.32 8.87
N PRO A 137 -1.41 14.63 7.82
CA PRO A 137 -2.18 13.56 7.19
C PRO A 137 -2.35 12.36 8.13
N ALA A 138 -3.50 11.70 8.05
CA ALA A 138 -3.76 10.45 8.75
C ALA A 138 -4.52 9.47 7.87
N TYR A 139 -4.22 8.18 8.05
CA TYR A 139 -4.87 7.09 7.35
C TYR A 139 -5.91 6.42 8.24
N SER A 140 -6.99 5.94 7.63
CA SER A 140 -7.96 5.08 8.30
C SER A 140 -7.44 3.65 8.44
N SER A 141 -8.14 2.82 9.23
CA SER A 141 -8.05 1.37 9.10
C SER A 141 -8.51 0.95 7.70
N SER A 142 -8.06 -0.22 7.24
CA SER A 142 -8.63 -0.79 6.02
C SER A 142 -10.02 -1.33 6.27
N TYR A 143 -10.87 -1.22 5.25
CA TYR A 143 -12.23 -1.74 5.28
C TYR A 143 -12.60 -2.34 3.92
N PHE A 144 -13.47 -3.33 3.93
CA PHE A 144 -13.94 -3.97 2.71
C PHE A 144 -15.14 -3.23 2.13
N GLN A 145 -15.02 -2.79 0.88
CA GLN A 145 -16.09 -2.16 0.11
C GLN A 145 -16.66 -3.16 -0.89
N PRO A 146 -17.89 -3.67 -0.69
CA PRO A 146 -18.52 -4.57 -1.67
C PRO A 146 -18.89 -3.82 -2.95
N HIS A 147 -18.77 -4.51 -4.08
CA HIS A 147 -19.28 -4.08 -5.38
C HIS A 147 -20.63 -4.77 -5.66
N GLY A 148 -21.42 -4.19 -6.57
CA GLY A 148 -22.74 -4.73 -6.91
C GLY A 148 -22.72 -6.09 -7.64
N ASP A 149 -21.55 -6.57 -8.03
CA ASP A 149 -21.30 -7.86 -8.68
C ASP A 149 -20.96 -9.01 -7.70
N GLY A 150 -21.05 -8.76 -6.40
CA GLY A 150 -20.68 -9.71 -5.35
C GLY A 150 -19.19 -9.76 -5.05
N LEU A 151 -18.38 -9.03 -5.78
CA LEU A 151 -16.97 -8.80 -5.50
C LEU A 151 -16.81 -7.57 -4.60
N GLY A 152 -15.57 -7.24 -4.23
CA GLY A 152 -15.29 -6.05 -3.47
C GLY A 152 -13.81 -5.71 -3.49
N SER A 153 -13.49 -4.56 -2.92
CA SER A 153 -12.12 -4.09 -2.79
C SER A 153 -11.83 -3.70 -1.35
N GLU A 154 -10.64 -4.03 -0.90
CA GLU A 154 -10.15 -3.51 0.36
C GLU A 154 -9.65 -2.09 0.17
N MET A 155 -10.14 -1.20 0.99
CA MET A 155 -9.99 0.24 0.89
C MET A 155 -9.34 0.81 2.12
N MET A 156 -8.65 1.93 1.97
CA MET A 156 -8.10 2.74 3.03
C MET A 156 -8.29 4.20 2.66
N GLU A 157 -8.60 5.05 3.63
CA GLU A 157 -8.80 6.47 3.40
C GLU A 157 -7.62 7.28 3.93
N LEU A 158 -7.14 8.19 3.12
CA LEU A 158 -6.23 9.25 3.57
C LEU A 158 -7.04 10.51 3.83
N CYS A 159 -6.88 11.10 5.01
CA CYS A 159 -7.43 12.40 5.34
C CYS A 159 -6.29 13.40 5.55
N VAL A 160 -6.36 14.52 4.83
CA VAL A 160 -5.42 15.64 4.91
C VAL A 160 -6.17 16.87 5.38
N PRO A 161 -5.85 17.45 6.56
CA PRO A 161 -6.54 18.63 7.05
C PRO A 161 -6.14 19.86 6.24
N LEU A 162 -7.12 20.63 5.83
CA LEU A 162 -6.94 21.90 5.16
C LEU A 162 -7.13 23.04 6.16
N SER A 163 -6.09 23.82 6.36
CA SER A 163 -6.13 24.94 7.29
C SER A 163 -5.51 26.19 6.65
N ALA A 164 -6.14 27.32 6.86
CA ALA A 164 -5.58 28.63 6.50
C ALA A 164 -5.68 29.56 7.69
N SER A 165 -4.61 30.28 7.96
CA SER A 165 -4.54 31.27 9.06
C SER A 165 -4.97 30.70 10.43
N GLY A 166 -4.62 29.45 10.72
CA GLY A 166 -4.96 28.76 11.98
C GLY A 166 -6.41 28.30 12.09
N ARG A 167 -7.21 28.39 11.03
CA ARG A 167 -8.59 27.89 11.01
C ARG A 167 -8.69 26.67 10.11
N THR A 168 -9.41 25.64 10.55
CA THR A 168 -9.74 24.49 9.73
C THR A 168 -10.76 24.87 8.67
N LEU A 169 -10.37 24.79 7.41
CA LEU A 169 -11.26 25.04 6.26
C LEU A 169 -12.08 23.81 5.91
N GLY A 170 -11.54 22.63 6.17
CA GLY A 170 -12.10 21.34 5.83
C GLY A 170 -11.02 20.27 5.76
N ASP A 171 -11.31 19.20 5.01
CA ASP A 171 -10.40 18.09 4.80
C ASP A 171 -10.42 17.68 3.33
N LEU A 172 -9.26 17.29 2.83
CA LEU A 172 -9.13 16.56 1.58
C LEU A 172 -9.08 15.06 1.91
N VAL A 173 -9.95 14.29 1.29
CA VAL A 173 -10.07 12.85 1.51
C VAL A 173 -9.77 12.11 0.23
N ALA A 174 -8.90 11.12 0.31
CA ALA A 174 -8.50 10.31 -0.83
C ALA A 174 -8.58 8.82 -0.49
N PRO A 175 -9.63 8.12 -0.97
CA PRO A 175 -9.72 6.66 -0.87
C PRO A 175 -8.70 5.97 -1.76
N TYR A 176 -7.99 4.99 -1.22
CA TYR A 176 -7.06 4.09 -1.88
C TYR A 176 -7.65 2.69 -2.00
N ALA A 177 -7.45 2.05 -3.14
CA ALA A 177 -7.68 0.62 -3.30
C ALA A 177 -6.37 -0.14 -3.01
N LEU A 178 -6.33 -0.92 -1.93
CA LEU A 178 -5.12 -1.63 -1.51
C LEU A 178 -4.62 -2.63 -2.56
N GLN A 179 -5.52 -3.30 -3.25
CA GLN A 179 -5.17 -4.21 -4.36
C GLN A 179 -4.45 -3.47 -5.50
N ALA A 180 -4.83 -2.21 -5.79
CA ALA A 180 -4.17 -1.43 -6.82
C ALA A 180 -2.78 -0.96 -6.38
N ILE A 181 -2.58 -0.66 -5.10
CA ILE A 181 -1.26 -0.39 -4.53
C ILE A 181 -0.35 -1.60 -4.76
N LEU A 182 -0.81 -2.79 -4.38
CA LEU A 182 -0.04 -4.03 -4.53
C LEU A 182 0.25 -4.34 -6.01
N ALA A 183 -0.75 -4.22 -6.88
CA ALA A 183 -0.59 -4.50 -8.31
C ALA A 183 0.37 -3.52 -9.02
N THR A 184 0.35 -2.25 -8.63
CA THR A 184 1.16 -1.22 -9.28
C THR A 184 2.60 -1.23 -8.79
N LEU A 185 2.82 -1.49 -7.49
CA LEU A 185 4.12 -1.35 -6.86
C LEU A 185 4.88 -2.69 -6.77
N VAL A 186 4.17 -3.79 -6.52
CA VAL A 186 4.78 -5.13 -6.43
C VAL A 186 4.94 -5.77 -7.82
N GLY A 187 4.02 -5.48 -8.76
CA GLY A 187 4.09 -6.01 -10.13
C GLY A 187 5.35 -5.59 -10.90
N HIS A 188 5.94 -4.44 -10.59
CA HIS A 188 7.18 -3.96 -11.24
C HIS A 188 8.43 -4.74 -10.79
N ASN A 189 8.43 -5.31 -9.59
CA ASN A 189 9.58 -6.03 -9.03
C ASN A 189 9.56 -7.54 -9.33
N LEU A 190 8.41 -8.11 -9.72
CA LEU A 190 8.29 -9.53 -10.08
C LEU A 190 8.58 -9.80 -11.57
N THR A 191 8.75 -8.77 -12.39
CA THR A 191 9.05 -8.88 -13.83
C THR A 191 10.51 -8.57 -14.19
N ARG A 192 11.37 -8.41 -13.20
CA ARG A 192 12.83 -8.36 -13.33
C ARG A 192 13.45 -9.62 -12.74
#